data_3895be54a18b157820f15133a3d7dbeb
#
_entry.id   3895be54a18b157820f15133a3d7dbeb
#
_cell.length_a   1.000
_cell.length_b   1.000
_cell.length_c   1.000
_cell.angle_alpha   90.00
_cell.angle_beta   90.00
_cell.angle_gamma   90.00
#
_symmetry.space_group_name_H-M   'P 1'
#
loop_
_entity.id
_entity.type
_entity.pdbx_description
1 polymer ?
#
loop_
_entity_poly.entity_id
_entity_poly.type
_entity_poly.pdbx_seq_one_letter_code
_entity_poly.pdbx_strand_id
1 'polypeptide(L)'
;GLSFSIKGAYNSNFSVTKQGSASLPTYSPVVKYGEDGNILLGEDGYPELGYKQSGAYSRAKVTTSSSPNRNWNFDARFNWSRKFGLHSLSALLLYQQSKSYYPSEYKLVPKGMVGIVGRVTYDWNNRYMAEFNIGHNGSENFAPSKRFGTFPAFSAGWNVSEEKFFEALKPTVSFLKL
;
A
#
# COMPACT_ATOMS: atom_id res chain seq x y z
N GLY A 1 -34.33 -2.72 -6.64
CA GLY A 1 -34.12 -2.78 -5.18
C GLY A 1 -33.27 -1.62 -4.69
N LEU A 2 -33.23 -1.46 -3.39
CA LEU A 2 -32.47 -0.47 -2.67
C LEU A 2 -31.57 -1.18 -1.68
N SER A 3 -30.29 -0.84 -1.61
CA SER A 3 -29.38 -1.34 -0.59
C SER A 3 -28.46 -0.22 -0.08
N PHE A 4 -28.16 -0.32 1.21
CA PHE A 4 -27.23 0.57 1.89
C PHE A 4 -26.24 -0.27 2.68
N SER A 5 -24.96 0.06 2.61
CA SER A 5 -23.92 -0.60 3.39
C SER A 5 -22.91 0.40 3.95
N ILE A 6 -22.50 0.16 5.18
CA ILE A 6 -21.42 0.90 5.84
C ILE A 6 -20.35 -0.11 6.24
N LYS A 7 -19.11 0.25 6.04
CA LYS A 7 -17.93 -0.52 6.48
C LYS A 7 -16.96 0.42 7.17
N GLY A 8 -16.43 -0.01 8.29
CA GLY A 8 -15.36 0.66 9.00
C GLY A 8 -14.26 -0.34 9.32
N ALA A 9 -13.01 0.06 9.18
CA ALA A 9 -11.86 -0.72 9.59
C ALA A 9 -10.86 0.17 10.32
N TYR A 10 -10.31 -0.34 11.39
CA TYR A 10 -9.24 0.29 12.14
C TYR A 10 -8.12 -0.70 12.37
N ASN A 11 -6.92 -0.32 11.96
CA ASN A 11 -5.71 -1.11 12.15
C ASN A 11 -4.70 -0.31 12.97
N SER A 12 -4.11 -0.95 13.97
CA SER A 12 -3.04 -0.37 14.76
C SER A 12 -1.91 -1.38 14.88
N ASN A 13 -0.73 -0.99 14.43
CA ASN A 13 0.49 -1.77 14.56
C ASN A 13 1.50 -0.99 15.39
N PHE A 14 2.13 -1.68 16.33
CA PHE A 14 3.18 -1.13 17.14
C PHE A 14 4.38 -2.08 17.10
N SER A 15 5.52 -1.57 16.65
CA SER A 15 6.77 -2.31 16.61
C SER A 15 7.79 -1.65 17.53
N VAL A 16 8.43 -2.44 18.37
CA VAL A 16 9.55 -2.01 19.21
C VAL A 16 10.76 -2.85 18.85
N THR A 17 11.80 -2.19 18.38
CA THR A 17 13.10 -2.83 18.14
C THR A 17 14.08 -2.40 19.22
N LYS A 18 14.64 -3.38 19.94
CA LYS A 18 15.73 -3.17 20.88
C LYS A 18 17.00 -3.78 20.28
N GLN A 19 18.00 -2.94 20.09
CA GLN A 19 19.29 -3.36 19.58
C GLN A 19 20.35 -3.13 20.65
N GLY A 20 20.97 -4.22 21.09
CA GLY A 20 22.10 -4.19 22.00
C GLY A 20 23.41 -4.37 21.23
N SER A 21 24.39 -3.54 21.50
CA SER A 21 25.76 -3.70 21.00
C SER A 21 26.75 -3.62 22.16
N ALA A 22 27.67 -4.55 22.20
CA ALA A 22 28.82 -4.54 23.11
C ALA A 22 30.05 -4.99 22.32
N SER A 23 31.21 -4.45 22.59
CA SER A 23 32.45 -4.95 22.05
C SER A 23 33.36 -5.45 23.18
N LEU A 24 34.00 -6.56 22.92
CA LEU A 24 35.05 -7.11 23.78
C LEU A 24 36.38 -7.00 23.04
N PRO A 25 37.48 -6.71 23.75
CA PRO A 25 38.79 -6.78 23.14
C PRO A 25 39.12 -8.22 22.77
N THR A 26 39.73 -8.42 21.63
CA THR A 26 40.29 -9.70 21.20
C THR A 26 41.81 -9.66 21.37
N TYR A 27 42.40 -10.78 21.76
CA TYR A 27 43.82 -10.92 21.92
C TYR A 27 44.35 -11.96 20.95
N SER A 28 45.30 -11.56 20.12
CA SER A 28 45.97 -12.46 19.18
C SER A 28 47.42 -12.70 19.63
N PRO A 29 47.92 -13.94 19.61
CA PRO A 29 49.32 -14.22 19.88
C PRO A 29 50.17 -13.55 18.80
N VAL A 30 51.27 -12.95 19.22
CA VAL A 30 52.29 -12.35 18.35
C VAL A 30 53.66 -12.78 18.83
N VAL A 31 54.58 -13.02 17.91
CA VAL A 31 55.96 -13.34 18.23
C VAL A 31 56.63 -12.09 18.79
N LYS A 32 57.40 -12.23 19.87
CA LYS A 32 58.21 -11.15 20.43
C LYS A 32 59.52 -11.04 19.67
N TYR A 33 59.98 -9.81 19.47
CA TYR A 33 61.28 -9.48 18.86
C TYR A 33 62.12 -8.72 19.86
N GLY A 34 63.43 -9.03 19.85
CA GLY A 34 64.41 -8.28 20.59
C GLY A 34 64.71 -6.91 20.00
N GLU A 35 65.53 -6.11 20.67
CA GLU A 35 65.94 -4.78 20.23
C GLU A 35 66.79 -4.86 18.93
N ASP A 36 67.42 -6.01 18.66
CA ASP A 36 68.17 -6.34 17.46
C ASP A 36 67.29 -6.75 16.26
N GLY A 37 65.96 -6.80 16.46
CA GLY A 37 65.01 -7.23 15.46
C GLY A 37 64.90 -8.74 15.28
N ASN A 38 65.61 -9.55 16.06
CA ASN A 38 65.54 -11.00 16.03
C ASN A 38 64.40 -11.53 16.88
N ILE A 39 63.88 -12.73 16.54
CA ILE A 39 62.88 -13.41 17.33
C ILE A 39 63.43 -13.80 18.69
N LEU A 40 62.75 -13.42 19.76
CA LEU A 40 63.08 -13.89 21.10
C LEU A 40 62.66 -15.36 21.22
N LEU A 41 63.62 -16.21 21.63
CA LEU A 41 63.39 -17.62 21.93
C LEU A 41 63.33 -17.84 23.42
N GLY A 42 62.37 -18.65 23.88
CA GLY A 42 62.28 -19.13 25.23
C GLY A 42 63.37 -20.14 25.57
N GLU A 43 63.45 -20.56 26.81
CA GLU A 43 64.40 -21.58 27.27
C GLU A 43 64.27 -22.95 26.62
N ASP A 44 63.02 -23.19 26.02
CA ASP A 44 62.65 -24.38 25.27
C ASP A 44 63.05 -24.30 23.78
N GLY A 45 63.64 -23.18 23.34
CA GLY A 45 64.03 -22.94 21.97
C GLY A 45 62.90 -22.56 21.02
N TYR A 46 61.68 -22.36 21.53
CA TYR A 46 60.55 -21.87 20.74
C TYR A 46 60.39 -20.35 20.83
N PRO A 47 59.72 -19.70 19.84
CA PRO A 47 59.48 -18.26 19.88
C PRO A 47 58.66 -17.85 21.13
N GLU A 48 59.16 -16.85 21.85
CA GLU A 48 58.32 -16.23 22.89
C GLU A 48 57.11 -15.53 22.27
N LEU A 49 55.93 -15.80 22.85
CA LEU A 49 54.69 -15.20 22.45
C LEU A 49 54.27 -14.07 23.37
N GLY A 50 53.92 -12.97 22.79
CA GLY A 50 53.15 -11.91 23.42
C GLY A 50 51.69 -11.94 22.93
N TYR A 51 50.89 -11.03 23.43
CA TYR A 51 49.50 -10.88 22.99
C TYR A 51 49.27 -9.43 22.54
N LYS A 52 48.77 -9.28 21.34
CA LYS A 52 48.34 -7.98 20.82
C LYS A 52 46.83 -7.85 21.02
N GLN A 53 46.43 -6.87 21.80
CA GLN A 53 45.05 -6.52 21.97
C GLN A 53 44.54 -5.79 20.73
N SER A 54 43.41 -6.22 20.19
CA SER A 54 42.66 -5.55 19.12
C SER A 54 41.26 -5.23 19.64
N GLY A 55 40.80 -4.01 19.35
CA GLY A 55 39.54 -3.50 19.83
C GLY A 55 39.58 -3.01 21.28
N ALA A 56 38.54 -2.36 21.70
CA ALA A 56 38.36 -1.86 23.05
C ALA A 56 37.09 -2.43 23.68
N TYR A 57 37.13 -2.57 25.01
CA TYR A 57 35.89 -2.89 25.74
C TYR A 57 34.90 -1.74 25.64
N SER A 58 33.67 -2.03 25.24
CA SER A 58 32.54 -1.10 25.35
C SER A 58 31.42 -1.74 26.17
N ARG A 59 30.80 -0.95 27.03
CA ARG A 59 29.60 -1.39 27.75
C ARG A 59 28.48 -1.66 26.77
N ALA A 60 27.65 -2.64 27.07
CA ALA A 60 26.43 -2.90 26.30
C ALA A 60 25.56 -1.63 26.24
N LYS A 61 25.37 -1.13 25.05
CA LYS A 61 24.46 0.00 24.77
C LYS A 61 23.18 -0.57 24.14
N VAL A 62 22.04 -0.36 24.79
CA VAL A 62 20.74 -0.74 24.26
C VAL A 62 20.08 0.49 23.66
N THR A 63 19.80 0.42 22.37
CA THR A 63 19.01 1.43 21.65
C THR A 63 17.61 0.87 21.43
N THR A 64 16.59 1.64 21.82
CA THR A 64 15.20 1.27 21.60
C THR A 64 14.62 2.22 20.55
N SER A 65 14.07 1.66 19.47
CA SER A 65 13.28 2.40 18.50
C SER A 65 11.87 1.86 18.49
N SER A 66 10.88 2.76 18.37
CA SER A 66 9.48 2.41 18.28
C SER A 66 8.88 2.99 17.01
N SER A 67 8.04 2.20 16.36
CA SER A 67 7.37 2.60 15.11
C SER A 67 5.87 2.30 15.23
N PRO A 68 5.09 3.24 15.77
CA PRO A 68 3.63 3.12 15.79
C PRO A 68 3.05 3.44 14.40
N ASN A 69 2.05 2.67 13.98
CA ASN A 69 1.27 2.92 12.78
C ASN A 69 -0.22 2.69 13.08
N ARG A 70 -1.07 3.62 12.64
CA ARG A 70 -2.52 3.55 12.80
C ARG A 70 -3.18 3.94 11.50
N ASN A 71 -4.09 3.10 11.03
CA ASN A 71 -4.86 3.35 9.82
C ASN A 71 -6.34 3.14 10.12
N TRP A 72 -7.19 3.97 9.55
CA TRP A 72 -8.60 3.72 9.53
C TRP A 72 -9.19 3.98 8.14
N ASN A 73 -10.21 3.22 7.82
CA ASN A 73 -10.98 3.34 6.59
C ASN A 73 -12.47 3.36 6.94
N PHE A 74 -13.19 4.17 6.21
CA PHE A 74 -14.63 4.24 6.29
C PHE A 74 -15.21 4.28 4.87
N ASP A 75 -16.17 3.40 4.60
CA ASP A 75 -16.89 3.30 3.34
C ASP A 75 -18.39 3.32 3.61
N ALA A 76 -19.14 4.16 2.90
CA ALA A 76 -20.58 4.14 2.87
C ALA A 76 -21.05 4.02 1.42
N ARG A 77 -21.88 3.03 1.14
CA ARG A 77 -22.37 2.71 -0.20
C ARG A 77 -23.87 2.65 -0.22
N PHE A 78 -24.44 3.34 -1.20
CA PHE A 78 -25.84 3.32 -1.51
C PHE A 78 -26.02 2.82 -2.94
N ASN A 79 -26.83 1.79 -3.13
CA ASN A 79 -27.18 1.26 -4.45
C ASN A 79 -28.69 1.28 -4.61
N TRP A 80 -29.11 1.69 -5.78
CA TRP A 80 -30.49 1.62 -6.19
C TRP A 80 -30.55 1.03 -7.59
N SER A 81 -31.51 0.14 -7.83
CA SER A 81 -31.78 -0.41 -9.15
C SER A 81 -33.25 -0.69 -9.33
N ARG A 82 -33.78 -0.38 -10.49
CA ARG A 82 -35.17 -0.63 -10.84
C ARG A 82 -35.33 -0.90 -12.33
N LYS A 83 -36.22 -1.84 -12.63
CA LYS A 83 -36.63 -2.15 -13.99
C LYS A 83 -38.06 -1.64 -14.23
N PHE A 84 -38.25 -0.93 -15.35
CA PHE A 84 -39.53 -0.36 -15.81
C PHE A 84 -39.81 -0.88 -17.22
N GLY A 85 -40.51 -2.01 -17.33
CA GLY A 85 -40.72 -2.67 -18.60
C GLY A 85 -39.39 -3.07 -19.25
N LEU A 86 -39.07 -2.46 -20.41
CA LEU A 86 -37.83 -2.69 -21.15
C LEU A 86 -36.62 -1.84 -20.66
N HIS A 87 -36.86 -0.92 -19.74
CA HIS A 87 -35.84 -0.01 -19.22
C HIS A 87 -35.29 -0.50 -17.88
N SER A 88 -33.99 -0.61 -17.74
CA SER A 88 -33.30 -0.89 -16.50
C SER A 88 -32.42 0.29 -16.11
N LEU A 89 -32.63 0.81 -14.92
CA LEU A 89 -31.87 1.94 -14.39
C LEU A 89 -31.21 1.51 -13.07
N SER A 90 -29.93 1.80 -12.92
CA SER A 90 -29.26 1.66 -11.62
C SER A 90 -28.42 2.88 -11.29
N ALA A 91 -28.29 3.14 -9.98
CA ALA A 91 -27.48 4.21 -9.46
C ALA A 91 -26.66 3.71 -8.28
N LEU A 92 -25.43 4.14 -8.19
CA LEU A 92 -24.50 3.91 -7.08
C LEU A 92 -23.99 5.26 -6.59
N LEU A 93 -24.02 5.44 -5.28
CA LEU A 93 -23.28 6.49 -4.59
C LEU A 93 -22.36 5.84 -3.56
N LEU A 94 -21.07 6.14 -3.66
CA LEU A 94 -20.04 5.65 -2.74
C LEU A 94 -19.34 6.86 -2.10
N TYR A 95 -19.28 6.87 -0.78
CA TYR A 95 -18.39 7.72 -0.01
C TYR A 95 -17.29 6.88 0.59
N GLN A 96 -16.05 7.30 0.45
CA GLN A 96 -14.89 6.62 0.99
C GLN A 96 -13.98 7.63 1.68
N GLN A 97 -13.51 7.28 2.87
CA GLN A 97 -12.51 8.06 3.59
C GLN A 97 -11.48 7.14 4.22
N SER A 98 -10.21 7.52 4.13
CA SER A 98 -9.12 6.81 4.79
C SER A 98 -8.13 7.77 5.40
N LYS A 99 -7.51 7.37 6.51
CA LYS A 99 -6.43 8.13 7.14
C LYS A 99 -5.38 7.19 7.69
N SER A 100 -4.12 7.51 7.40
CA SER A 100 -2.95 6.80 7.89
C SER A 100 -2.10 7.75 8.71
N TYR A 101 -1.76 7.31 9.93
CA TYR A 101 -0.89 8.04 10.83
C TYR A 101 0.47 7.38 10.87
N TYR A 102 1.53 8.19 10.87
CA TYR A 102 2.92 7.75 10.85
C TYR A 102 3.29 6.90 9.62
N PRO A 103 2.96 7.36 8.41
CA PRO A 103 3.43 6.69 7.20
C PRO A 103 4.96 6.69 7.16
N SER A 104 5.55 5.69 6.52
CA SER A 104 7.00 5.51 6.44
C SER A 104 7.75 6.71 5.84
N GLU A 105 7.09 7.42 4.92
CA GLU A 105 7.64 8.57 4.20
C GLU A 105 7.57 9.87 5.01
N TYR A 106 6.53 10.04 5.84
CA TYR A 106 6.26 11.26 6.60
C TYR A 106 5.82 10.92 8.02
N LYS A 107 6.75 10.59 8.88
CA LYS A 107 6.48 10.09 10.25
C LYS A 107 5.59 11.00 11.12
N LEU A 108 5.57 12.30 10.83
CA LEU A 108 4.84 13.29 11.63
C LEU A 108 3.59 13.84 10.93
N VAL A 109 3.40 13.56 9.65
CA VAL A 109 2.29 14.09 8.86
C VAL A 109 1.31 12.96 8.52
N PRO A 110 0.07 13.00 8.99
CA PRO A 110 -0.96 12.05 8.59
C PRO A 110 -1.23 12.13 7.08
N LYS A 111 -1.52 11.00 6.47
CA LYS A 111 -1.92 10.90 5.07
C LYS A 111 -3.41 10.57 5.00
N GLY A 112 -4.20 11.46 4.45
CA GLY A 112 -5.64 11.32 4.32
C GLY A 112 -6.11 11.36 2.88
N MET A 113 -7.12 10.58 2.58
CA MET A 113 -7.85 10.58 1.31
C MET A 113 -9.36 10.57 1.59
N VAL A 114 -10.11 11.27 0.76
CA VAL A 114 -11.56 11.25 0.75
C VAL A 114 -12.04 11.19 -0.69
N GLY A 115 -13.10 10.45 -0.95
CA GLY A 115 -13.69 10.32 -2.27
C GLY A 115 -15.19 10.15 -2.22
N ILE A 116 -15.86 10.74 -3.19
CA ILE A 116 -17.27 10.50 -3.51
C ILE A 116 -17.33 10.03 -4.96
N VAL A 117 -17.99 8.91 -5.20
CA VAL A 117 -18.19 8.35 -6.54
C VAL A 117 -19.67 8.18 -6.79
N GLY A 118 -20.15 8.78 -7.85
CA GLY A 118 -21.48 8.57 -8.39
C GLY A 118 -21.41 7.77 -9.70
N ARG A 119 -22.31 6.80 -9.87
CA ARG A 119 -22.48 6.04 -11.10
C ARG A 119 -23.96 5.92 -11.41
N VAL A 120 -24.33 6.12 -12.66
CA VAL A 120 -25.66 5.84 -13.18
C VAL A 120 -25.48 4.97 -14.41
N THR A 121 -26.20 3.84 -14.47
CA THR A 121 -26.25 2.97 -15.63
C THR A 121 -27.67 2.87 -16.12
N TYR A 122 -27.83 2.91 -17.43
CA TYR A 122 -29.09 2.76 -18.12
C TYR A 122 -28.96 1.66 -19.16
N ASP A 123 -29.96 0.81 -19.23
CA ASP A 123 -30.06 -0.25 -20.22
C ASP A 123 -31.50 -0.25 -20.80
N TRP A 124 -31.59 -0.27 -22.12
CA TRP A 124 -32.85 -0.43 -22.81
C TRP A 124 -32.90 -1.76 -23.55
N ASN A 125 -33.70 -2.66 -23.04
CA ASN A 125 -34.02 -3.97 -23.64
C ASN A 125 -32.75 -4.80 -23.97
N ASN A 126 -31.68 -4.68 -23.17
CA ASN A 126 -30.35 -5.26 -23.41
C ASN A 126 -29.73 -4.88 -24.77
N ARG A 127 -30.26 -3.86 -25.47
CA ARG A 127 -29.76 -3.39 -26.76
C ARG A 127 -28.86 -2.20 -26.66
N TYR A 128 -29.31 -1.17 -25.95
CA TYR A 128 -28.58 0.07 -25.79
C TYR A 128 -28.25 0.30 -24.33
N MET A 129 -27.01 0.53 -24.06
CA MET A 129 -26.48 0.72 -22.70
C MET A 129 -25.77 2.06 -22.66
N ALA A 130 -25.94 2.77 -21.57
CA ALA A 130 -25.19 3.98 -21.27
C ALA A 130 -24.77 3.97 -19.80
N GLU A 131 -23.57 4.44 -19.51
CA GLU A 131 -23.07 4.60 -18.17
C GLU A 131 -22.41 5.96 -18.01
N PHE A 132 -22.73 6.63 -16.92
CA PHE A 132 -22.09 7.85 -16.49
C PHE A 132 -21.49 7.65 -15.10
N ASN A 133 -20.22 7.98 -14.97
CA ASN A 133 -19.48 7.98 -13.71
C ASN A 133 -18.95 9.36 -13.41
N ILE A 134 -18.96 9.74 -12.14
CA ILE A 134 -18.29 10.93 -11.64
C ILE A 134 -17.59 10.62 -10.33
N GLY A 135 -16.29 10.88 -10.27
CA GLY A 135 -15.50 10.81 -9.07
C GLY A 135 -15.06 12.19 -8.63
N HIS A 136 -15.23 12.51 -7.34
CA HIS A 136 -14.69 13.71 -6.71
C HIS A 136 -13.81 13.28 -5.56
N ASN A 137 -12.48 13.34 -5.75
CA ASN A 137 -11.50 12.80 -4.83
C ASN A 137 -10.58 13.89 -4.30
N GLY A 138 -10.21 13.77 -3.03
CA GLY A 138 -9.29 14.67 -2.36
C GLY A 138 -8.18 13.91 -1.63
N SER A 139 -6.99 14.50 -1.59
CA SER A 139 -5.84 13.95 -0.88
C SER A 139 -5.08 15.04 -0.13
N GLU A 140 -4.70 14.73 1.11
CA GLU A 140 -3.85 15.59 1.94
C GLU A 140 -2.42 15.75 1.40
N ASN A 141 -2.02 14.96 0.41
CA ASN A 141 -0.71 15.10 -0.24
C ASN A 141 -0.57 16.38 -1.09
N PHE A 142 -1.68 17.03 -1.42
CA PHE A 142 -1.70 18.23 -2.23
C PHE A 142 -1.93 19.48 -1.37
N ALA A 143 -1.50 20.62 -1.88
CA ALA A 143 -1.74 21.92 -1.24
C ALA A 143 -3.24 22.14 -1.02
N PRO A 144 -3.67 22.82 0.06
CA PRO A 144 -5.09 22.97 0.42
C PRO A 144 -6.02 23.41 -0.71
N SER A 145 -5.56 24.31 -1.58
CA SER A 145 -6.33 24.80 -2.74
C SER A 145 -6.39 23.84 -3.93
N LYS A 146 -5.60 22.75 -3.93
CA LYS A 146 -5.50 21.77 -5.04
C LYS A 146 -5.75 20.33 -4.58
N ARG A 147 -6.36 20.15 -3.42
CA ARG A 147 -6.60 18.84 -2.82
C ARG A 147 -7.65 18.02 -3.54
N PHE A 148 -8.60 18.66 -4.19
CA PHE A 148 -9.76 18.01 -4.80
C PHE A 148 -9.70 18.04 -6.31
N GLY A 149 -10.05 16.91 -6.93
CA GLY A 149 -10.22 16.77 -8.37
C GLY A 149 -11.53 16.08 -8.70
N THR A 150 -12.16 16.48 -9.79
CA THR A 150 -13.39 15.89 -10.32
C THR A 150 -13.08 15.17 -11.62
N PHE A 151 -13.53 13.92 -11.74
CA PHE A 151 -13.19 13.02 -12.84
C PHE A 151 -14.49 12.41 -13.41
N PRO A 152 -15.12 13.05 -14.39
CA PRO A 152 -16.27 12.47 -15.10
C PRO A 152 -15.79 11.43 -16.12
N ALA A 153 -16.59 10.38 -16.33
CA ALA A 153 -16.42 9.39 -17.38
C ALA A 153 -17.78 8.98 -17.93
N PHE A 154 -17.84 8.75 -19.24
CA PHE A 154 -19.04 8.32 -19.95
C PHE A 154 -18.70 7.12 -20.83
N SER A 155 -19.62 6.15 -20.90
CA SER A 155 -19.55 5.03 -21.84
C SER A 155 -20.92 4.72 -22.41
N ALA A 156 -20.93 4.20 -23.63
CA ALA A 156 -22.13 3.71 -24.31
C ALA A 156 -21.83 2.33 -24.91
N GLY A 157 -22.84 1.49 -24.99
CA GLY A 157 -22.74 0.17 -25.60
C GLY A 157 -23.97 -0.14 -26.44
N TRP A 158 -23.76 -0.85 -27.52
CA TRP A 158 -24.81 -1.34 -28.41
C TRP A 158 -24.65 -2.83 -28.62
N ASN A 159 -25.69 -3.57 -28.28
CA ASN A 159 -25.75 -5.00 -28.54
C ASN A 159 -26.44 -5.23 -29.90
N VAL A 160 -25.65 -5.25 -30.96
CA VAL A 160 -26.09 -5.37 -32.35
C VAL A 160 -26.82 -6.69 -32.60
N SER A 161 -26.40 -7.76 -31.89
CA SER A 161 -27.02 -9.08 -32.04
C SER A 161 -28.46 -9.18 -31.55
N GLU A 162 -28.95 -8.18 -30.81
CA GLU A 162 -30.35 -8.09 -30.37
C GLU A 162 -31.25 -7.30 -31.36
N GLU A 163 -30.65 -6.82 -32.45
CA GLU A 163 -31.42 -6.12 -33.52
C GLU A 163 -32.08 -7.08 -34.50
N LYS A 164 -33.27 -6.72 -35.01
CA LYS A 164 -34.00 -7.55 -35.94
C LYS A 164 -33.25 -7.84 -37.23
N PHE A 165 -32.46 -6.89 -37.72
CA PHE A 165 -31.67 -7.08 -38.95
C PHE A 165 -30.53 -8.08 -38.75
N PHE A 166 -30.11 -8.33 -37.53
CA PHE A 166 -29.03 -9.26 -37.22
C PHE A 166 -29.47 -10.73 -37.16
N GLU A 167 -30.81 -10.98 -37.15
CA GLU A 167 -31.34 -12.36 -37.04
C GLU A 167 -30.85 -13.28 -38.17
N ALA A 168 -30.68 -12.76 -39.37
CA ALA A 168 -30.14 -13.52 -40.50
C ALA A 168 -28.66 -13.93 -40.33
N LEU A 169 -27.90 -13.23 -39.49
CA LEU A 169 -26.50 -13.47 -39.26
C LEU A 169 -26.24 -14.34 -38.01
N LYS A 170 -27.23 -14.52 -37.14
CA LYS A 170 -27.11 -15.29 -35.89
C LYS A 170 -26.57 -16.72 -36.06
N PRO A 171 -26.85 -17.47 -37.14
CA PRO A 171 -26.29 -18.80 -37.34
C PRO A 171 -24.76 -18.81 -37.49
N THR A 172 -24.18 -17.70 -37.99
CA THR A 172 -22.73 -17.57 -38.22
C THR A 172 -22.04 -16.77 -37.11
N VAL A 173 -22.69 -15.70 -36.65
CA VAL A 173 -22.18 -14.83 -35.58
C VAL A 173 -23.25 -14.76 -34.49
N SER A 174 -23.04 -15.51 -33.40
CA SER A 174 -24.04 -15.62 -32.34
C SER A 174 -24.14 -14.38 -31.47
N PHE A 175 -23.09 -13.57 -31.37
CA PHE A 175 -23.06 -12.38 -30.52
C PHE A 175 -22.14 -11.29 -31.09
N LEU A 176 -22.66 -10.06 -31.16
CA LEU A 176 -21.92 -8.87 -31.54
C LEU A 176 -22.35 -7.69 -30.66
N LYS A 177 -21.38 -7.14 -29.90
CA LYS A 177 -21.56 -5.96 -29.07
C LYS A 177 -20.47 -4.94 -29.39
N LEU A 178 -20.87 -3.70 -29.52
CA LEU A 178 -20.00 -2.54 -29.69
C LEU A 178 -19.98 -1.71 -28.42
#